data_4e8742e598355dd9f3a239e6c1e072ca
#
_entry.id   4e8742e598355dd9f3a239e6c1e072ca
#
_cell.length_a   1.000
_cell.length_b   1.000
_cell.length_c   1.000
_cell.angle_alpha   90.00
_cell.angle_beta   90.00
_cell.angle_gamma   90.00
#
_symmetry.space_group_name_H-M   'P 1'
#
loop_
_entity.id
_entity.type
_entity.pdbx_description
1 polymer ?
#
loop_
_entity_poly.entity_id
_entity_poly.type
_entity_poly.pdbx_seq_one_letter_code
_entity_poly.pdbx_strand_id
1 'polypeptide(L)'
;SGEAVISYKTARTIQQHLDDSLFKTYWIDITPDGWFYVSKDNSKFPVDRNDFSILIDGIQQKFDAVFIALHGTPGEDGKLQGYFDMVGLPYTSCNALTSAITFNKRVATAVAGAAGIPVARSVLFLRGELTNWEEKVSHLTFPVFVKPNNGGSSIGMSKVEKRGESLRIALEKAFKEDSQVLVEEMIVGREFTVGVF
;
A
#
# COMPACT_ATOMS: atom_id res chain seq x y z
N SER A 1 -5.78 -1.41 7.45
CA SER A 1 -4.90 -2.29 6.67
C SER A 1 -4.12 -3.21 7.61
N GLY A 2 -3.66 -4.36 7.14
CA GLY A 2 -2.76 -5.24 7.89
C GLY A 2 -1.43 -4.58 8.28
N GLU A 3 -1.12 -3.43 7.71
CA GLU A 3 0.11 -2.66 7.94
C GLU A 3 -0.05 -1.51 8.93
N ALA A 4 -1.21 -1.37 9.61
CA ALA A 4 -1.47 -0.29 10.56
C ALA A 4 -0.40 -0.20 11.67
N VAL A 5 0.03 -1.34 12.22
CA VAL A 5 1.08 -1.38 13.27
C VAL A 5 2.38 -0.76 12.78
N ILE A 6 2.76 -1.01 11.53
CA ILE A 6 3.96 -0.44 10.91
C ILE A 6 3.78 1.06 10.69
N SER A 7 2.61 1.49 10.20
CA SER A 7 2.27 2.92 10.02
C SER A 7 2.45 3.71 11.31
N TYR A 8 1.92 3.22 12.43
CA TYR A 8 2.08 3.88 13.74
C TYR A 8 3.54 3.93 14.21
N LYS A 9 4.34 2.88 13.96
CA LYS A 9 5.78 2.90 14.27
C LYS A 9 6.52 3.94 13.43
N THR A 10 6.29 3.95 12.13
CA THR A 10 6.88 4.93 11.20
C THR A 10 6.53 6.35 11.62
N ALA A 11 5.26 6.64 11.88
CA ALA A 11 4.81 7.97 12.30
C ALA A 11 5.49 8.43 13.61
N ARG A 12 5.64 7.54 14.58
CA ARG A 12 6.37 7.85 15.84
C ARG A 12 7.83 8.16 15.59
N THR A 13 8.50 7.35 14.78
CA THR A 13 9.92 7.58 14.42
C THR A 13 10.09 8.93 13.74
N ILE A 14 9.23 9.27 12.78
CA ILE A 14 9.25 10.57 12.10
C ILE A 14 9.06 11.70 13.11
N GLN A 15 8.04 11.63 13.94
CA GLN A 15 7.75 12.67 14.94
C GLN A 15 8.90 12.87 15.92
N GLN A 16 9.61 11.81 16.30
CA GLN A 16 10.76 11.89 17.22
C GLN A 16 12.02 12.52 16.60
N HIS A 17 12.12 12.53 15.27
CA HIS A 17 13.31 13.00 14.55
C HIS A 17 13.09 14.31 13.78
N LEU A 18 11.85 14.81 13.71
CA LEU A 18 11.59 16.12 13.16
C LEU A 18 12.10 17.21 14.12
N ASP A 19 12.70 18.25 13.54
CA ASP A 19 13.19 19.40 14.29
C ASP A 19 12.01 20.30 14.70
N ASP A 20 11.70 20.31 15.99
CA ASP A 20 10.59 21.09 16.57
C ASP A 20 10.81 22.62 16.42
N SER A 21 12.03 23.08 16.12
CA SER A 21 12.30 24.50 15.83
C SER A 21 11.85 24.91 14.43
N LEU A 22 11.73 23.93 13.52
CA LEU A 22 11.34 24.14 12.12
C LEU A 22 9.91 23.70 11.84
N PHE A 23 9.43 22.66 12.54
CA PHE A 23 8.15 22.01 12.25
C PHE A 23 7.25 21.92 13.48
N LYS A 24 6.03 22.44 13.35
CA LYS A 24 4.96 22.17 14.30
C LYS A 24 4.13 20.98 13.78
N THR A 25 4.26 19.84 14.45
CA THR A 25 3.66 18.58 14.00
C THR A 25 2.29 18.35 14.62
N TYR A 26 1.38 17.78 13.81
CA TYR A 26 0.05 17.35 14.23
C TYR A 26 -0.13 15.90 13.82
N TRP A 27 -0.46 15.03 14.75
CA TRP A 27 -0.71 13.64 14.49
C TRP A 27 -2.12 13.43 13.99
N ILE A 28 -2.28 13.09 12.71
CA ILE A 28 -3.58 12.77 12.12
C ILE A 28 -3.71 11.25 11.97
N ASP A 29 -4.71 10.68 12.65
CA ASP A 29 -5.04 9.27 12.59
C ASP A 29 -6.18 9.06 11.58
N ILE A 30 -5.91 8.31 10.51
CA ILE A 30 -6.86 8.00 9.44
C ILE A 30 -7.27 6.54 9.58
N THR A 31 -8.51 6.33 10.00
CA THR A 31 -9.09 5.00 10.27
C THR A 31 -10.39 4.80 9.50
N PRO A 32 -10.92 3.57 9.40
CA PRO A 32 -12.25 3.33 8.85
C PRO A 32 -13.37 4.11 9.56
N ASP A 33 -13.20 4.37 10.87
CA ASP A 33 -14.18 5.07 11.69
C ASP A 33 -14.16 6.59 11.49
N GLY A 34 -13.09 7.13 10.92
CA GLY A 34 -12.95 8.56 10.68
C GLY A 34 -11.50 9.04 10.67
N TRP A 35 -11.35 10.33 10.43
CA TRP A 35 -10.05 11.02 10.42
C TRP A 35 -9.99 11.96 11.62
N PHE A 36 -8.95 11.80 12.44
CA PHE A 36 -8.86 12.50 13.71
C PHE A 36 -7.46 13.06 13.95
N TYR A 37 -7.39 14.30 14.38
CA TYR A 37 -6.23 14.80 15.08
C TYR A 37 -6.19 14.19 16.49
N VAL A 38 -5.06 13.63 16.86
CA VAL A 38 -4.82 13.05 18.18
C VAL A 38 -3.86 13.97 18.93
N SER A 39 -4.34 14.63 19.97
CA SER A 39 -3.54 15.54 20.81
C SER A 39 -2.64 14.77 21.78
N LYS A 40 -1.73 15.47 22.44
CA LYS A 40 -0.75 14.86 23.37
C LYS A 40 -1.41 14.14 24.56
N ASP A 41 -2.59 14.55 24.96
CA ASP A 41 -3.42 13.90 26.01
C ASP A 41 -4.33 12.79 25.47
N ASN A 42 -4.16 12.39 24.19
CA ASN A 42 -4.96 11.43 23.46
C ASN A 42 -6.43 11.85 23.18
N SER A 43 -6.77 13.12 23.33
CA SER A 43 -8.05 13.64 22.87
C SER A 43 -8.12 13.61 21.35
N LYS A 44 -9.30 13.28 20.79
CA LYS A 44 -9.52 13.17 19.35
C LYS A 44 -10.41 14.30 18.85
N PHE A 45 -9.95 15.01 17.84
CA PHE A 45 -10.67 16.08 17.17
C PHE A 45 -10.89 15.69 15.71
N PRO A 46 -12.12 15.78 15.18
CA PRO A 46 -12.38 15.40 13.81
C PRO A 46 -11.66 16.32 12.83
N VAL A 47 -11.15 15.74 11.74
CA VAL A 47 -10.60 16.47 10.60
C VAL A 47 -11.74 16.84 9.66
N ASP A 48 -11.82 18.10 9.26
CA ASP A 48 -12.70 18.50 8.16
C ASP A 48 -12.12 17.98 6.84
N ARG A 49 -12.82 17.03 6.21
CA ARG A 49 -12.37 16.41 4.95
C ARG A 49 -12.61 17.26 3.71
N ASN A 50 -13.23 18.44 3.85
CA ASN A 50 -13.39 19.35 2.72
C ASN A 50 -12.10 20.13 2.43
N ASP A 51 -11.29 20.40 3.47
CA ASP A 51 -10.05 21.18 3.33
C ASP A 51 -8.88 20.65 4.18
N PHE A 52 -9.05 19.48 4.80
CA PHE A 52 -8.07 18.85 5.70
C PHE A 52 -7.70 19.71 6.91
N SER A 53 -8.59 20.53 7.42
CA SER A 53 -8.37 21.35 8.62
C SER A 53 -8.90 20.67 9.88
N ILE A 54 -8.47 21.20 11.04
CA ILE A 54 -8.99 20.79 12.35
C ILE A 54 -9.44 22.02 13.13
N LEU A 55 -10.40 21.82 14.05
CA LEU A 55 -10.86 22.87 14.96
C LEU A 55 -10.32 22.58 16.37
N ILE A 56 -9.46 23.47 16.91
CA ILE A 56 -8.91 23.40 18.26
C ILE A 56 -9.32 24.67 19.00
N ASP A 57 -10.02 24.53 20.11
CA ASP A 57 -10.48 25.66 20.96
C ASP A 57 -11.23 26.74 20.16
N GLY A 58 -12.02 26.33 19.16
CA GLY A 58 -12.76 27.23 18.29
C GLY A 58 -11.93 27.90 17.19
N ILE A 59 -10.64 27.59 17.07
CA ILE A 59 -9.73 28.13 16.06
C ILE A 59 -9.49 27.05 14.99
N GLN A 60 -9.73 27.41 13.73
CA GLN A 60 -9.40 26.53 12.59
C GLN A 60 -7.89 26.52 12.38
N GLN A 61 -7.31 25.32 12.46
CA GLN A 61 -5.90 25.07 12.11
C GLN A 61 -5.82 24.42 10.73
N LYS A 62 -5.11 25.03 9.81
CA LYS A 62 -4.70 24.50 8.51
C LYS A 62 -3.25 24.02 8.56
N PHE A 63 -2.86 23.23 7.57
CA PHE A 63 -1.52 22.65 7.46
C PHE A 63 -0.82 23.16 6.20
N ASP A 64 0.51 23.30 6.27
CA ASP A 64 1.33 23.70 5.13
C ASP A 64 1.70 22.51 4.25
N ALA A 65 1.85 21.33 4.85
CA ALA A 65 2.18 20.09 4.16
C ALA A 65 1.79 18.86 4.99
N VAL A 66 1.72 17.70 4.33
CA VAL A 66 1.45 16.41 4.96
C VAL A 66 2.64 15.47 4.77
N PHE A 67 3.11 14.87 5.85
CA PHE A 67 3.98 13.70 5.78
C PHE A 67 3.12 12.44 5.86
N ILE A 68 3.07 11.68 4.76
CA ILE A 68 2.30 10.44 4.69
C ILE A 68 3.12 9.30 5.31
N ALA A 69 2.76 8.88 6.52
CA ALA A 69 3.38 7.76 7.23
C ALA A 69 2.53 6.46 7.17
N LEU A 70 1.46 6.48 6.39
CA LEU A 70 0.56 5.35 6.20
C LEU A 70 1.15 4.34 5.22
N HIS A 71 1.36 3.10 5.66
CA HIS A 71 1.67 1.96 4.81
C HIS A 71 0.38 1.28 4.32
N GLY A 72 0.39 0.81 3.10
CA GLY A 72 -0.77 0.22 2.45
C GLY A 72 -1.83 1.24 2.05
N THR A 73 -3.05 0.77 1.84
CA THR A 73 -4.19 1.64 1.51
C THR A 73 -4.68 2.40 2.74
N PRO A 74 -5.02 3.69 2.64
CA PRO A 74 -5.02 4.57 1.47
C PRO A 74 -3.72 5.37 1.26
N GLY A 75 -2.63 5.06 1.97
CA GLY A 75 -1.41 5.86 2.00
C GLY A 75 -0.48 5.67 0.81
N GLU A 76 -0.50 4.48 0.17
CA GLU A 76 0.44 4.12 -0.90
C GLU A 76 -0.24 3.84 -2.25
N ASP A 77 -1.57 3.78 -2.30
CA ASP A 77 -2.34 3.39 -3.49
C ASP A 77 -2.90 4.55 -4.31
N GLY A 78 -2.43 5.77 -4.05
CA GLY A 78 -2.83 6.97 -4.80
C GLY A 78 -4.10 7.67 -4.27
N LYS A 79 -4.84 7.07 -3.33
CA LYS A 79 -6.10 7.63 -2.83
C LYS A 79 -5.91 8.90 -2.00
N LEU A 80 -4.99 8.86 -1.02
CA LEU A 80 -4.68 10.05 -0.23
C LEU A 80 -3.98 11.11 -1.07
N GLN A 81 -3.10 10.71 -1.97
CA GLN A 81 -2.43 11.61 -2.89
C GLN A 81 -3.45 12.37 -3.74
N GLY A 82 -4.40 11.66 -4.35
CA GLY A 82 -5.48 12.29 -5.13
C GLY A 82 -6.38 13.20 -4.30
N TYR A 83 -6.64 12.85 -3.05
CA TYR A 83 -7.38 13.72 -2.14
C TYR A 83 -6.58 14.99 -1.82
N PHE A 84 -5.28 14.90 -1.52
CA PHE A 84 -4.45 16.06 -1.23
C PHE A 84 -4.23 16.94 -2.47
N ASP A 85 -4.13 16.35 -3.66
CA ASP A 85 -4.12 17.09 -4.93
C ASP A 85 -5.40 17.93 -5.09
N MET A 86 -6.58 17.36 -4.76
CA MET A 86 -7.87 18.06 -4.88
C MET A 86 -8.02 19.22 -3.87
N VAL A 87 -7.50 19.09 -2.66
CA VAL A 87 -7.55 20.16 -1.65
C VAL A 87 -6.36 21.12 -1.73
N GLY A 88 -5.41 20.87 -2.64
CA GLY A 88 -4.25 21.72 -2.86
C GLY A 88 -3.22 21.69 -1.73
N LEU A 89 -3.13 20.57 -1.00
CA LEU A 89 -2.23 20.42 0.15
C LEU A 89 -0.98 19.61 -0.25
N PRO A 90 0.23 20.18 -0.17
CA PRO A 90 1.47 19.46 -0.46
C PRO A 90 1.67 18.23 0.44
N TYR A 91 2.24 17.17 -0.10
CA TYR A 91 2.50 15.93 0.64
C TYR A 91 3.82 15.28 0.24
N THR A 92 4.35 14.43 1.13
CA THR A 92 5.46 13.54 0.80
C THR A 92 4.95 12.30 0.06
N SER A 93 5.74 11.73 -0.82
CA SER A 93 5.41 10.57 -1.64
C SER A 93 5.31 10.92 -3.14
N CYS A 94 5.18 9.89 -3.98
CA CYS A 94 4.87 10.07 -5.39
C CYS A 94 3.45 10.65 -5.58
N ASN A 95 3.16 11.19 -6.77
CA ASN A 95 1.82 11.62 -7.12
C ASN A 95 0.82 10.44 -7.17
N ALA A 96 -0.47 10.75 -7.26
CA ALA A 96 -1.55 9.75 -7.24
C ALA A 96 -1.38 8.67 -8.31
N LEU A 97 -1.01 9.03 -9.54
CA LEU A 97 -0.84 8.07 -10.64
C LEU A 97 0.33 7.12 -10.38
N THR A 98 1.49 7.64 -10.02
CA THR A 98 2.68 6.82 -9.74
C THR A 98 2.43 5.89 -8.55
N SER A 99 1.81 6.39 -7.47
CA SER A 99 1.45 5.60 -6.30
C SER A 99 0.50 4.44 -6.67
N ALA A 100 -0.55 4.73 -7.44
CA ALA A 100 -1.50 3.70 -7.87
C ALA A 100 -0.84 2.62 -8.77
N ILE A 101 0.02 3.02 -9.70
CA ILE A 101 0.75 2.10 -10.58
C ILE A 101 1.70 1.20 -9.78
N THR A 102 2.52 1.78 -8.92
CA THR A 102 3.56 1.05 -8.19
C THR A 102 2.99 0.14 -7.09
N PHE A 103 1.85 0.51 -6.51
CA PHE A 103 1.18 -0.32 -5.50
C PHE A 103 0.51 -1.57 -6.08
N ASN A 104 0.03 -1.50 -7.32
CA ASN A 104 -0.60 -2.62 -8.03
C ASN A 104 0.46 -3.45 -8.76
N LYS A 105 0.76 -4.65 -8.24
CA LYS A 105 1.84 -5.50 -8.78
C LYS A 105 1.66 -5.86 -10.25
N ARG A 106 0.44 -6.16 -10.68
CA ARG A 106 0.14 -6.49 -12.08
C ARG A 106 0.38 -5.31 -13.00
N VAL A 107 -0.03 -4.11 -12.58
CA VAL A 107 0.18 -2.90 -13.38
C VAL A 107 1.66 -2.50 -13.38
N ALA A 108 2.33 -2.54 -12.22
CA ALA A 108 3.76 -2.24 -12.11
C ALA A 108 4.60 -3.14 -13.02
N THR A 109 4.36 -4.46 -13.00
CA THR A 109 5.08 -5.40 -13.87
C THR A 109 4.75 -5.19 -15.35
N ALA A 110 3.50 -4.84 -15.69
CA ALA A 110 3.13 -4.55 -17.08
C ALA A 110 3.83 -3.29 -17.61
N VAL A 111 3.90 -2.22 -16.81
CA VAL A 111 4.61 -0.99 -17.16
C VAL A 111 6.11 -1.25 -17.29
N ALA A 112 6.73 -1.97 -16.34
CA ALA A 112 8.14 -2.33 -16.40
C ALA A 112 8.45 -3.18 -17.66
N GLY A 113 7.62 -4.16 -17.96
CA GLY A 113 7.76 -5.00 -19.16
C GLY A 113 7.64 -4.18 -20.46
N ALA A 114 6.68 -3.25 -20.53
CA ALA A 114 6.53 -2.33 -21.66
C ALA A 114 7.75 -1.41 -21.86
N ALA A 115 8.44 -1.07 -20.75
CA ALA A 115 9.70 -0.33 -20.78
C ALA A 115 10.92 -1.19 -21.11
N GLY A 116 10.75 -2.48 -21.47
CA GLY A 116 11.83 -3.41 -21.84
C GLY A 116 12.56 -4.03 -20.64
N ILE A 117 12.07 -3.85 -19.42
CA ILE A 117 12.66 -4.50 -18.24
C ILE A 117 12.15 -5.94 -18.17
N PRO A 118 13.04 -6.95 -18.05
CA PRO A 118 12.62 -8.32 -17.87
C PRO A 118 11.78 -8.49 -16.59
N VAL A 119 10.61 -9.09 -16.74
CA VAL A 119 9.69 -9.38 -15.62
C VAL A 119 9.32 -10.85 -15.61
N ALA A 120 8.97 -11.39 -14.45
CA ALA A 120 8.50 -12.74 -14.32
C ALA A 120 7.16 -12.94 -15.04
N ARG A 121 6.97 -14.12 -15.65
CA ARG A 121 5.65 -14.51 -16.16
C ARG A 121 4.67 -14.65 -15.02
N SER A 122 3.47 -14.16 -15.22
CA SER A 122 2.47 -14.13 -14.15
C SER A 122 1.05 -14.25 -14.68
N VAL A 123 0.16 -14.70 -13.81
CA VAL A 123 -1.29 -14.79 -14.05
C VAL A 123 -2.03 -14.06 -12.95
N LEU A 124 -2.97 -13.23 -13.34
CA LEU A 124 -3.89 -12.57 -12.41
C LEU A 124 -5.16 -13.41 -12.25
N PHE A 125 -5.54 -13.63 -11.00
CA PHE A 125 -6.82 -14.22 -10.62
C PHE A 125 -7.71 -13.16 -9.99
N LEU A 126 -8.99 -13.18 -10.36
CA LEU A 126 -10.03 -12.39 -9.72
C LEU A 126 -10.81 -13.26 -8.73
N ARG A 127 -11.36 -12.65 -7.70
CA ARG A 127 -12.19 -13.37 -6.71
C ARG A 127 -13.37 -14.03 -7.42
N GLY A 128 -13.54 -15.34 -7.19
CA GLY A 128 -14.56 -16.18 -7.86
C GLY A 128 -14.05 -16.96 -9.08
N GLU A 129 -12.85 -16.71 -9.59
CA GLU A 129 -12.28 -17.39 -10.75
C GLU A 129 -11.48 -18.65 -10.40
N LEU A 130 -11.87 -19.38 -9.36
CA LEU A 130 -11.15 -20.61 -8.97
C LEU A 130 -11.61 -21.88 -9.70
N THR A 131 -12.52 -21.80 -10.67
CA THR A 131 -13.07 -22.99 -11.34
C THR A 131 -12.06 -23.67 -12.26
N ASN A 132 -11.19 -22.91 -12.95
CA ASN A 132 -10.20 -23.44 -13.92
C ASN A 132 -8.78 -22.96 -13.59
N TRP A 133 -8.45 -22.90 -12.32
CA TRP A 133 -7.17 -22.35 -11.90
C TRP A 133 -5.96 -23.15 -12.41
N GLU A 134 -6.08 -24.47 -12.55
CA GLU A 134 -5.01 -25.33 -13.07
C GLU A 134 -4.64 -25.00 -14.51
N GLU A 135 -5.63 -24.80 -15.36
CA GLU A 135 -5.45 -24.42 -16.76
C GLU A 135 -4.81 -23.04 -16.86
N LYS A 136 -5.28 -22.07 -16.07
CA LYS A 136 -4.71 -20.70 -16.05
C LYS A 136 -3.21 -20.67 -15.77
N VAL A 137 -2.71 -21.55 -14.90
CA VAL A 137 -1.27 -21.61 -14.54
C VAL A 137 -0.49 -22.64 -15.35
N SER A 138 -1.11 -23.29 -16.34
CA SER A 138 -0.49 -24.41 -17.10
C SER A 138 0.82 -24.04 -17.78
N HIS A 139 0.98 -22.77 -18.18
CA HIS A 139 2.15 -22.24 -18.87
C HIS A 139 3.23 -21.67 -17.92
N LEU A 140 2.97 -21.64 -16.60
CA LEU A 140 3.95 -21.15 -15.62
C LEU A 140 4.93 -22.26 -15.20
N THR A 141 6.18 -21.86 -15.00
CA THR A 141 7.24 -22.71 -14.44
C THR A 141 7.25 -22.58 -12.92
N PHE A 142 7.25 -23.71 -12.21
CA PHE A 142 7.31 -23.73 -10.76
C PHE A 142 8.79 -23.81 -10.28
N PRO A 143 9.09 -23.26 -9.09
CA PRO A 143 8.17 -22.70 -8.11
C PRO A 143 7.58 -21.34 -8.50
N VAL A 144 6.43 -21.02 -7.91
CA VAL A 144 5.74 -19.72 -8.08
C VAL A 144 5.50 -19.04 -6.75
N PHE A 145 5.37 -17.71 -6.78
CA PHE A 145 4.83 -16.93 -5.67
C PHE A 145 3.36 -16.62 -5.92
N VAL A 146 2.52 -16.86 -4.92
CA VAL A 146 1.12 -16.47 -4.88
C VAL A 146 0.99 -15.32 -3.90
N LYS A 147 0.50 -14.16 -4.35
CA LYS A 147 0.48 -12.94 -3.54
C LYS A 147 -0.73 -12.07 -3.85
N PRO A 148 -1.27 -11.33 -2.86
CA PRO A 148 -2.25 -10.28 -3.13
C PRO A 148 -1.69 -9.31 -4.17
N ASN A 149 -2.53 -8.86 -5.10
CA ASN A 149 -2.09 -7.95 -6.15
C ASN A 149 -1.77 -6.55 -5.61
N ASN A 150 -2.55 -6.10 -4.62
CA ASN A 150 -2.32 -4.86 -3.89
C ASN A 150 -1.88 -5.19 -2.45
N GLY A 151 -1.10 -4.31 -1.84
CA GLY A 151 -0.57 -4.50 -0.50
C GLY A 151 0.93 -4.79 -0.48
N GLY A 152 1.50 -4.78 0.72
CA GLY A 152 2.92 -4.88 0.98
C GLY A 152 3.27 -5.91 2.06
N SER A 153 4.49 -5.79 2.62
CA SER A 153 4.99 -6.54 3.77
C SER A 153 4.82 -8.07 3.67
N SER A 154 4.72 -8.62 2.46
CA SER A 154 4.51 -10.05 2.19
C SER A 154 3.27 -10.66 2.87
N ILE A 155 2.30 -9.84 3.28
CA ILE A 155 1.06 -10.31 3.89
C ILE A 155 0.27 -11.11 2.85
N GLY A 156 -0.21 -12.30 3.24
CA GLY A 156 -0.95 -13.19 2.35
C GLY A 156 -0.11 -13.93 1.30
N MET A 157 1.20 -13.65 1.19
CA MET A 157 2.08 -14.30 0.23
C MET A 157 2.38 -15.76 0.61
N SER A 158 2.57 -16.60 -0.42
CA SER A 158 3.03 -17.99 -0.29
C SER A 158 3.93 -18.38 -1.46
N LYS A 159 5.03 -19.11 -1.19
CA LYS A 159 5.79 -19.82 -2.21
C LYS A 159 5.19 -21.20 -2.41
N VAL A 160 5.00 -21.61 -3.65
CA VAL A 160 4.42 -22.90 -4.02
C VAL A 160 5.37 -23.62 -4.96
N GLU A 161 5.84 -24.81 -4.54
CA GLU A 161 6.90 -25.55 -5.23
C GLU A 161 6.38 -26.32 -6.45
N LYS A 162 5.10 -26.73 -6.46
CA LYS A 162 4.50 -27.52 -7.54
C LYS A 162 3.01 -27.29 -7.65
N ARG A 163 2.46 -27.59 -8.83
CA ARG A 163 1.01 -27.56 -9.07
C ARG A 163 0.28 -28.52 -8.12
N GLY A 164 -0.97 -28.22 -7.83
CA GLY A 164 -1.86 -29.06 -7.03
C GLY A 164 -2.49 -28.28 -5.87
N GLU A 165 -2.96 -29.00 -4.87
CA GLU A 165 -3.75 -28.49 -3.75
C GLU A 165 -3.05 -27.35 -2.97
N SER A 166 -1.71 -27.37 -2.87
CA SER A 166 -0.93 -26.30 -2.24
C SER A 166 -1.10 -24.95 -2.93
N LEU A 167 -1.28 -24.92 -4.26
CA LEU A 167 -1.56 -23.70 -4.99
C LEU A 167 -2.98 -23.19 -4.70
N ARG A 168 -3.98 -24.07 -4.63
CA ARG A 168 -5.35 -23.70 -4.27
C ARG A 168 -5.41 -23.07 -2.87
N ILE A 169 -4.76 -23.69 -1.90
CA ILE A 169 -4.68 -23.16 -0.53
C ILE A 169 -3.99 -21.79 -0.50
N ALA A 170 -2.92 -21.61 -1.29
CA ALA A 170 -2.22 -20.34 -1.39
C ALA A 170 -3.09 -19.23 -2.02
N LEU A 171 -3.86 -19.56 -3.07
CA LEU A 171 -4.83 -18.64 -3.68
C LEU A 171 -5.90 -18.20 -2.67
N GLU A 172 -6.50 -19.17 -1.97
CA GLU A 172 -7.52 -18.87 -0.94
C GLU A 172 -6.97 -17.99 0.20
N LYS A 173 -5.72 -18.23 0.62
CA LYS A 173 -5.05 -17.39 1.61
C LYS A 173 -4.87 -15.97 1.09
N ALA A 174 -4.38 -15.79 -0.12
CA ALA A 174 -4.15 -14.47 -0.70
C ALA A 174 -5.46 -13.71 -0.96
N PHE A 175 -6.55 -14.42 -1.32
CA PHE A 175 -7.88 -13.84 -1.49
C PHE A 175 -8.54 -13.33 -0.19
N LYS A 176 -7.99 -13.66 0.98
CA LYS A 176 -8.45 -13.04 2.24
C LYS A 176 -8.00 -11.59 2.33
N GLU A 177 -6.87 -11.27 1.71
CA GLU A 177 -6.26 -9.94 1.76
C GLU A 177 -6.69 -9.03 0.59
N ASP A 178 -6.92 -9.59 -0.60
CA ASP A 178 -7.28 -8.82 -1.80
C ASP A 178 -8.33 -9.56 -2.65
N SER A 179 -9.08 -8.85 -3.45
CA SER A 179 -9.96 -9.40 -4.49
C SER A 179 -9.20 -9.84 -5.74
N GLN A 180 -7.93 -9.49 -5.85
CA GLN A 180 -7.03 -9.81 -6.95
C GLN A 180 -5.79 -10.52 -6.42
N VAL A 181 -5.42 -11.65 -7.03
CA VAL A 181 -4.25 -12.43 -6.63
C VAL A 181 -3.35 -12.66 -7.83
N LEU A 182 -2.07 -12.36 -7.68
CA LEU A 182 -1.05 -12.62 -8.69
C LEU A 182 -0.33 -13.92 -8.38
N VAL A 183 -0.25 -14.79 -9.37
CA VAL A 183 0.61 -15.98 -9.38
C VAL A 183 1.76 -15.70 -10.33
N GLU A 184 2.99 -15.70 -9.82
CA GLU A 184 4.18 -15.23 -10.52
C GLU A 184 5.31 -16.25 -10.41
N GLU A 185 6.02 -16.55 -11.52
CA GLU A 185 7.18 -17.42 -11.51
C GLU A 185 8.27 -16.90 -10.59
N MET A 186 8.91 -17.78 -9.86
CA MET A 186 10.09 -17.41 -9.09
C MET A 186 11.30 -17.17 -10.00
N ILE A 187 11.85 -15.98 -9.96
CA ILE A 187 13.15 -15.71 -10.58
C ILE A 187 14.25 -16.15 -9.62
N VAL A 188 15.14 -17.01 -10.07
CA VAL A 188 16.31 -17.46 -9.29
C VAL A 188 17.45 -16.47 -9.52
N GLY A 189 18.00 -15.93 -8.45
CA GLY A 189 19.09 -14.96 -8.53
C GLY A 189 19.41 -14.30 -7.19
N ARG A 190 20.25 -13.29 -7.23
CA ARG A 190 20.53 -12.43 -6.08
C ARG A 190 19.45 -11.34 -5.99
N GLU A 191 18.98 -11.08 -4.78
CA GLU A 191 18.03 -10.01 -4.51
C GLU A 191 18.76 -8.74 -4.09
N PHE A 192 18.30 -7.60 -4.59
CA PHE A 192 18.81 -6.28 -4.25
C PHE A 192 17.67 -5.34 -3.94
N THR A 193 17.86 -4.50 -2.94
CA THR A 193 16.99 -3.35 -2.66
C THR A 193 17.72 -2.07 -3.02
N VAL A 194 17.09 -1.21 -3.79
CA VAL A 194 17.62 0.09 -4.19
C VAL A 194 16.68 1.18 -3.69
N GLY A 195 17.19 2.05 -2.81
CA GLY A 195 16.49 3.27 -2.41
C GLY A 195 16.68 4.36 -3.47
N VAL A 196 15.60 5.06 -3.79
CA VAL A 196 15.62 6.21 -4.70
C VAL A 196 15.08 7.42 -3.93
N PHE A 197 15.83 8.53 -3.95
CA PHE A 197 15.51 9.77 -3.24
C PHE A 197 15.34 10.92 -4.23
#